data_1299d4e15d0a71e6108b2738eafcf495
#
_entry.id   1299d4e15d0a71e6108b2738eafcf495
#
_cell.length_a   1.000
_cell.length_b   1.000
_cell.length_c   1.000
_cell.angle_alpha   90.00
_cell.angle_beta   90.00
_cell.angle_gamma   90.00
#
_symmetry.space_group_name_H-M   'P 1'
#
loop_
_entity.id
_entity.type
_entity.pdbx_description
1 polymer ?
#
loop_
_entity_poly.entity_id
_entity_poly.type
_entity_poly.pdbx_seq_one_letter_code
_entity_poly.pdbx_strand_id
1 'polypeptide(L)'
;MMSTGFHLSLHPCAKQGAAECLRQRSSLRRIEGAKLRPTIVEIPSELKSMLTGSMGPTKQKAARLVVDLASTAAATEFIEVENAHVSGVSVITGGHGLRRFLADLSGDLDGKVAIPTTLNSAGCDHQKMDEMGIDHPDFLEQQFEIVHAYSELGIEAILSCTPYDRGIEDDEGIGSWAESNAVCFSNSYTSLITNRESGLSALATALTGWAPKWGLHLAENRVPNILVKVECAMADPTDWSILGDWIGKQVSPDWDLPWGPMPNIVGLPEWSSFEMRKALTAAAANYGSPMLWAEGHTAVAPEVDDYQGELIFTEDDLAERYRELAPRGQIDLVVIGCPQASVGEARAVAAAARARMELGEAIPDQRLWIFMSAHNHDLISVDGTLDVLEESGALVLRDTCPEVTPYNRSRYNHLLTNSLKAEHYLTSGLNRMPTSVTSIGECVAHAFDPTLAAGERPELHRSGAKPIPSSKKHAEGEFGATGLGIPSQSEWKVTGKALVTDVPITYLGYVNRDTGVIEEPGHPLDGESIGDTVLIYPKGSGSTVAPFVLMGLLYTGAGPKAIVNRDVCPLTLPAASLLGLPYAHDFDDDPTMNVNSGDEVEICLEEGVTTLKVLNRA
;
A
#
# COMPACT_ATOMS: atom_id res chain seq x y z
N MET A 1 -2.15 -64.16 5.65
CA MET A 1 -3.47 -64.12 5.01
C MET A 1 -3.76 -62.69 4.58
N MET A 2 -3.71 -62.56 3.26
CA MET A 2 -4.24 -61.50 2.39
C MET A 2 -4.15 -60.02 2.81
N SER A 3 -3.15 -59.40 2.27
CA SER A 3 -2.98 -57.98 1.97
C SER A 3 -3.84 -57.62 0.75
N THR A 4 -4.64 -56.58 0.82
CA THR A 4 -5.21 -55.89 -0.36
C THR A 4 -4.72 -54.48 -0.40
N GLY A 5 -3.70 -54.26 -1.22
CA GLY A 5 -3.23 -52.94 -1.59
C GLY A 5 -4.18 -52.27 -2.57
N PHE A 6 -4.49 -50.99 -2.30
CA PHE A 6 -5.07 -50.11 -3.31
C PHE A 6 -3.93 -49.26 -3.92
N HIS A 7 -3.61 -49.56 -5.17
CA HIS A 7 -2.81 -48.71 -6.03
C HIS A 7 -3.69 -47.60 -6.59
N LEU A 8 -3.46 -46.37 -6.22
CA LEU A 8 -3.92 -45.21 -6.96
C LEU A 8 -2.81 -44.81 -7.94
N SER A 9 -3.11 -45.01 -9.21
CA SER A 9 -2.26 -44.60 -10.33
C SER A 9 -2.32 -43.09 -10.48
N LEU A 10 -1.21 -42.41 -10.27
CA LEU A 10 -0.99 -41.04 -10.68
C LEU A 10 -0.82 -40.97 -12.19
N HIS A 11 -1.73 -40.32 -12.89
CA HIS A 11 -1.54 -39.93 -14.29
C HIS A 11 -0.79 -38.58 -14.34
N PRO A 12 0.22 -38.44 -15.20
CA PRO A 12 0.99 -37.22 -15.33
C PRO A 12 0.22 -36.19 -16.17
N CYS A 13 -0.13 -35.08 -15.58
CA CYS A 13 -0.60 -33.89 -16.29
C CYS A 13 0.62 -33.01 -16.63
N ALA A 14 1.35 -33.39 -17.65
CA ALA A 14 2.39 -32.54 -18.24
C ALA A 14 1.89 -32.03 -19.59
N LYS A 15 1.90 -30.71 -19.78
CA LYS A 15 1.64 -29.93 -21.00
C LYS A 15 0.17 -29.57 -21.26
N GLN A 16 -0.38 -28.73 -20.39
CA GLN A 16 -1.44 -27.81 -20.78
C GLN A 16 -1.04 -26.42 -20.29
N GLY A 17 -1.20 -25.39 -21.14
CA GLY A 17 -0.68 -24.04 -20.88
C GLY A 17 -1.30 -23.36 -19.65
N ALA A 18 -0.57 -22.42 -19.04
CA ALA A 18 -0.93 -21.69 -17.83
C ALA A 18 -2.35 -21.09 -17.85
N ALA A 19 -2.83 -20.66 -19.03
CA ALA A 19 -4.20 -20.14 -19.22
C ALA A 19 -5.30 -21.21 -18.97
N GLU A 20 -5.00 -22.49 -19.17
CA GLU A 20 -5.96 -23.57 -18.98
C GLU A 20 -5.95 -24.07 -17.52
N CYS A 21 -4.81 -23.92 -16.83
CA CYS A 21 -4.69 -24.17 -15.39
C CYS A 21 -5.40 -23.08 -14.56
N LEU A 22 -5.35 -21.81 -14.98
CA LEU A 22 -6.10 -20.70 -14.39
C LEU A 22 -7.62 -20.90 -14.55
N ARG A 23 -8.07 -21.39 -15.72
CA ARG A 23 -9.48 -21.78 -15.94
C ARG A 23 -9.90 -22.98 -15.07
N GLN A 24 -9.01 -23.91 -14.78
CA GLN A 24 -9.34 -25.07 -13.94
C GLN A 24 -9.38 -24.72 -12.45
N ARG A 25 -8.57 -23.78 -11.94
CA ARG A 25 -8.67 -23.33 -10.53
C ARG A 25 -9.87 -22.42 -10.29
N SER A 26 -10.27 -21.59 -11.25
CA SER A 26 -11.57 -20.91 -11.22
C SER A 26 -12.75 -21.88 -11.40
N SER A 27 -12.56 -23.02 -12.08
CA SER A 27 -13.58 -24.06 -12.27
C SER A 27 -13.73 -25.02 -11.09
N LEU A 28 -12.76 -25.11 -10.17
CA LEU A 28 -12.92 -25.92 -8.94
C LEU A 28 -13.96 -25.33 -7.95
N ARG A 29 -14.41 -24.09 -8.16
CA ARG A 29 -15.60 -23.50 -7.51
C ARG A 29 -16.90 -23.70 -8.31
N ARG A 30 -16.87 -24.27 -9.51
CA ARG A 30 -18.06 -24.64 -10.30
C ARG A 30 -18.50 -26.07 -9.97
N ILE A 31 -19.21 -26.24 -8.88
CA ILE A 31 -20.11 -27.36 -8.71
C ILE A 31 -21.35 -27.01 -9.54
N GLU A 32 -21.64 -27.81 -10.57
CA GLU A 32 -22.78 -27.63 -11.47
C GLU A 32 -24.06 -27.34 -10.69
N GLY A 33 -24.70 -26.19 -10.99
CA GLY A 33 -26.04 -25.88 -10.55
C GLY A 33 -26.20 -25.28 -9.15
N ALA A 34 -25.14 -24.98 -8.41
CA ALA A 34 -25.24 -24.26 -7.15
C ALA A 34 -25.37 -22.75 -7.43
N LYS A 35 -26.53 -22.15 -7.16
CA LYS A 35 -26.65 -20.69 -7.05
C LYS A 35 -25.58 -20.21 -6.08
N LEU A 36 -24.70 -19.31 -6.52
CA LEU A 36 -23.75 -18.59 -5.67
C LEU A 36 -24.54 -17.93 -4.53
N ARG A 37 -24.56 -18.56 -3.36
CA ARG A 37 -25.07 -17.91 -2.16
C ARG A 37 -23.85 -17.38 -1.43
N PRO A 38 -23.88 -16.10 -0.96
CA PRO A 38 -22.82 -15.60 -0.09
C PRO A 38 -22.68 -16.58 1.08
N THR A 39 -21.44 -16.94 1.42
CA THR A 39 -21.16 -17.79 2.58
C THR A 39 -21.70 -17.08 3.81
N ILE A 40 -22.65 -17.69 4.50
CA ILE A 40 -23.18 -17.11 5.75
C ILE A 40 -22.12 -17.35 6.80
N VAL A 41 -21.31 -16.32 7.06
CA VAL A 41 -20.35 -16.31 8.17
C VAL A 41 -21.11 -16.14 9.47
N GLU A 42 -20.81 -16.93 10.49
CA GLU A 42 -21.39 -16.71 11.82
C GLU A 42 -20.81 -15.41 12.40
N ILE A 43 -21.64 -14.37 12.46
CA ILE A 43 -21.23 -13.06 12.97
C ILE A 43 -21.19 -13.12 14.51
N PRO A 44 -20.08 -12.74 15.17
CA PRO A 44 -19.99 -12.64 16.62
C PRO A 44 -21.10 -11.79 17.23
N SER A 45 -21.54 -12.13 18.45
CA SER A 45 -22.65 -11.45 19.13
C SER A 45 -22.40 -9.96 19.35
N GLU A 46 -21.16 -9.59 19.64
CA GLU A 46 -20.74 -8.20 19.81
C GLU A 46 -20.83 -7.43 18.48
N LEU A 47 -20.31 -8.00 17.40
CA LEU A 47 -20.38 -7.41 16.07
C LEU A 47 -21.85 -7.28 15.59
N LYS A 48 -22.72 -8.25 15.93
CA LYS A 48 -24.18 -8.14 15.70
C LYS A 48 -24.78 -6.95 16.45
N SER A 49 -24.38 -6.73 17.70
CA SER A 49 -24.84 -5.58 18.49
C SER A 49 -24.43 -4.25 17.87
N MET A 50 -23.21 -4.17 17.35
CA MET A 50 -22.74 -2.98 16.60
C MET A 50 -23.56 -2.76 15.31
N LEU A 51 -23.84 -3.82 14.55
CA LEU A 51 -24.65 -3.74 13.32
C LEU A 51 -26.07 -3.20 13.55
N THR A 52 -26.67 -3.48 14.72
CA THR A 52 -28.01 -2.96 15.07
C THR A 52 -28.01 -1.47 15.42
N GLY A 53 -26.83 -0.84 15.57
CA GLY A 53 -26.66 0.53 15.99
C GLY A 53 -26.81 0.76 17.50
N SER A 54 -26.96 -0.29 18.30
CA SER A 54 -27.08 -0.19 19.76
C SER A 54 -25.82 0.34 20.47
N MET A 55 -24.68 0.35 19.76
CA MET A 55 -23.38 0.85 20.22
C MET A 55 -22.93 2.13 19.49
N GLY A 56 -23.87 2.88 18.94
CA GLY A 56 -23.62 4.14 18.22
C GLY A 56 -23.46 3.97 16.70
N PRO A 57 -23.62 5.07 15.96
CA PRO A 57 -23.59 5.06 14.49
C PRO A 57 -22.17 4.80 13.92
N THR A 58 -21.12 5.21 14.62
CA THR A 58 -19.73 5.01 14.20
C THR A 58 -19.38 3.52 14.21
N LYS A 59 -19.67 2.82 15.31
CA LYS A 59 -19.47 1.37 15.41
C LYS A 59 -20.36 0.60 14.45
N GLN A 60 -21.58 1.09 14.18
CA GLN A 60 -22.46 0.49 13.18
C GLN A 60 -21.85 0.56 11.77
N LYS A 61 -21.31 1.71 11.35
CA LYS A 61 -20.64 1.88 10.06
C LYS A 61 -19.42 0.96 9.97
N ALA A 62 -18.59 0.93 11.01
CA ALA A 62 -17.39 0.08 11.08
C ALA A 62 -17.74 -1.41 10.99
N ALA A 63 -18.70 -1.88 11.78
CA ALA A 63 -19.15 -3.27 11.76
C ALA A 63 -19.73 -3.68 10.39
N ARG A 64 -20.45 -2.77 9.73
CA ARG A 64 -20.95 -2.99 8.36
C ARG A 64 -19.79 -3.21 7.40
N LEU A 65 -18.77 -2.36 7.42
CA LEU A 65 -17.59 -2.52 6.58
C LEU A 65 -16.84 -3.84 6.85
N VAL A 66 -16.67 -4.22 8.11
CA VAL A 66 -16.01 -5.49 8.47
C VAL A 66 -16.78 -6.70 7.93
N VAL A 67 -18.12 -6.67 8.00
CA VAL A 67 -18.99 -7.74 7.46
C VAL A 67 -18.98 -7.76 5.94
N ASP A 68 -18.97 -6.60 5.28
CA ASP A 68 -18.88 -6.49 3.82
C ASP A 68 -17.54 -7.06 3.31
N LEU A 69 -16.43 -6.73 3.98
CA LEU A 69 -15.12 -7.30 3.67
C LEU A 69 -15.11 -8.82 3.85
N ALA A 70 -15.68 -9.34 4.96
CA ALA A 70 -15.74 -10.77 5.21
C ALA A 70 -16.51 -11.51 4.10
N SER A 71 -17.65 -11.00 3.72
CA SER A 71 -18.48 -11.58 2.68
C SER A 71 -17.80 -11.56 1.31
N THR A 72 -17.22 -10.40 0.94
CA THR A 72 -16.54 -10.23 -0.36
C THR A 72 -15.28 -11.07 -0.44
N ALA A 73 -14.53 -11.21 0.66
CA ALA A 73 -13.35 -12.07 0.74
C ALA A 73 -13.68 -13.56 0.91
N ALA A 74 -14.97 -13.93 0.96
CA ALA A 74 -15.43 -15.28 1.27
C ALA A 74 -14.81 -15.86 2.56
N ALA A 75 -14.59 -15.00 3.57
CA ALA A 75 -14.08 -15.42 4.86
C ALA A 75 -15.08 -16.36 5.53
N THR A 76 -14.59 -17.37 6.24
CA THR A 76 -15.42 -18.37 6.90
C THR A 76 -15.70 -18.04 8.36
N GLU A 77 -14.90 -17.17 8.96
CA GLU A 77 -15.01 -16.76 10.36
C GLU A 77 -14.46 -15.33 10.57
N PHE A 78 -14.80 -14.75 11.72
CA PHE A 78 -14.19 -13.51 12.22
C PHE A 78 -13.17 -13.85 13.30
N ILE A 79 -12.13 -13.02 13.44
CA ILE A 79 -11.12 -13.13 14.49
C ILE A 79 -11.06 -11.85 15.30
N GLU A 80 -10.75 -11.96 16.59
CA GLU A 80 -10.40 -10.84 17.43
C GLU A 80 -9.02 -10.31 17.03
N VAL A 81 -8.85 -8.99 17.06
CA VAL A 81 -7.61 -8.30 16.72
C VAL A 81 -7.09 -7.60 17.96
N GLU A 82 -5.78 -7.69 18.20
CA GLU A 82 -5.16 -7.19 19.43
C GLU A 82 -4.74 -5.73 19.31
N ASN A 83 -4.31 -5.30 18.12
CA ASN A 83 -3.91 -3.92 17.85
C ASN A 83 -4.14 -3.52 16.40
N ALA A 84 -4.18 -2.20 16.15
CA ALA A 84 -4.31 -1.67 14.79
C ALA A 84 -3.34 -0.49 14.56
N HIS A 85 -2.94 -0.32 13.29
CA HIS A 85 -2.17 0.83 12.84
C HIS A 85 -2.83 1.46 11.62
N VAL A 86 -3.28 2.71 11.75
CA VAL A 86 -4.11 3.40 10.75
C VAL A 86 -3.27 4.35 9.91
N SER A 87 -3.38 4.24 8.59
CA SER A 87 -2.78 5.15 7.62
C SER A 87 -3.78 6.16 7.04
N GLY A 88 -3.29 7.17 6.32
CA GLY A 88 -4.12 8.22 5.75
C GLY A 88 -4.25 9.40 6.69
N VAL A 89 -3.14 9.98 7.12
CA VAL A 89 -3.10 11.06 8.11
C VAL A 89 -2.74 12.39 7.47
N SER A 90 -1.86 12.37 6.47
CA SER A 90 -1.46 13.60 5.79
C SER A 90 -2.60 14.18 4.95
N VAL A 91 -2.71 15.50 4.94
CA VAL A 91 -3.64 16.26 4.09
C VAL A 91 -3.49 15.87 2.62
N ILE A 92 -2.24 15.69 2.14
CA ILE A 92 -2.02 15.33 0.73
C ILE A 92 -2.39 13.88 0.39
N THR A 93 -2.53 12.99 1.37
CA THR A 93 -2.98 11.61 1.15
C THR A 93 -4.49 11.46 1.34
N GLY A 94 -5.03 12.00 2.42
CA GLY A 94 -6.45 11.87 2.77
C GLY A 94 -7.36 12.90 2.09
N GLY A 95 -6.85 14.13 1.95
CA GLY A 95 -7.57 15.22 1.30
C GLY A 95 -8.92 15.55 1.93
N HIS A 96 -9.78 16.18 1.14
CA HIS A 96 -11.14 16.53 1.55
C HIS A 96 -12.01 15.32 1.94
N GLY A 97 -11.83 14.19 1.25
CA GLY A 97 -12.61 12.97 1.50
C GLY A 97 -12.41 12.44 2.92
N LEU A 98 -11.16 12.33 3.37
CA LEU A 98 -10.83 11.92 4.74
C LEU A 98 -11.37 12.89 5.77
N ARG A 99 -11.10 14.19 5.60
CA ARG A 99 -11.53 15.22 6.57
C ARG A 99 -13.05 15.17 6.80
N ARG A 100 -13.83 15.12 5.71
CA ARG A 100 -15.28 15.02 5.80
C ARG A 100 -15.74 13.72 6.48
N PHE A 101 -15.13 12.60 6.13
CA PHE A 101 -15.43 11.32 6.75
C PHE A 101 -15.15 11.31 8.25
N LEU A 102 -14.00 11.83 8.68
CA LEU A 102 -13.66 11.93 10.10
C LEU A 102 -14.60 12.87 10.85
N ALA A 103 -14.99 14.00 10.26
CA ALA A 103 -15.98 14.91 10.85
C ALA A 103 -17.34 14.21 11.04
N ASP A 104 -17.74 13.33 10.12
CA ASP A 104 -18.97 12.53 10.26
C ASP A 104 -18.87 11.45 11.35
N LEU A 105 -17.64 11.05 11.76
CA LEU A 105 -17.42 10.09 12.85
C LEU A 105 -17.25 10.76 14.23
N SER A 106 -16.54 11.88 14.28
CA SER A 106 -16.17 12.55 15.54
C SER A 106 -17.35 13.12 16.35
N GLY A 107 -18.53 13.24 15.72
CA GLY A 107 -19.77 13.63 16.41
C GLY A 107 -20.36 12.55 17.33
N ASP A 108 -19.84 11.32 17.31
CA ASP A 108 -20.32 10.19 18.11
C ASP A 108 -19.44 9.97 19.35
N LEU A 109 -19.93 10.36 20.51
CA LEU A 109 -19.21 10.24 21.79
C LEU A 109 -18.85 8.79 22.16
N ASP A 110 -19.62 7.81 21.68
CA ASP A 110 -19.42 6.38 21.93
C ASP A 110 -18.54 5.72 20.83
N GLY A 111 -18.17 6.48 19.80
CA GLY A 111 -17.39 6.03 18.64
C GLY A 111 -15.91 5.84 18.90
N LYS A 112 -15.50 5.29 20.06
CA LYS A 112 -14.08 5.04 20.37
C LYS A 112 -13.61 3.70 19.82
N VAL A 113 -12.28 3.63 19.51
CA VAL A 113 -11.63 2.36 19.17
C VAL A 113 -11.79 1.33 20.27
N ALA A 114 -11.93 0.07 19.88
CA ALA A 114 -12.11 -1.06 20.79
C ALA A 114 -10.78 -1.67 21.25
N ILE A 115 -9.71 -1.42 20.50
CA ILE A 115 -8.38 -2.00 20.70
C ILE A 115 -7.30 -0.91 20.66
N PRO A 116 -6.12 -1.15 21.24
CA PRO A 116 -4.96 -0.28 21.08
C PRO A 116 -4.72 0.04 19.61
N THR A 117 -4.67 1.31 19.29
CA THR A 117 -4.56 1.76 17.90
C THR A 117 -3.61 2.94 17.80
N THR A 118 -2.70 2.88 16.83
CA THR A 118 -1.70 3.90 16.55
C THR A 118 -1.90 4.54 15.17
N LEU A 119 -1.28 5.70 14.95
CA LEU A 119 -1.48 6.52 13.77
C LEU A 119 -0.18 6.72 12.99
N ASN A 120 -0.26 6.62 11.67
CA ASN A 120 0.83 6.84 10.73
C ASN A 120 1.23 8.33 10.64
N SER A 121 2.28 8.63 9.87
CA SER A 121 2.92 9.95 9.76
C SER A 121 1.97 11.05 9.28
N ALA A 122 2.11 12.24 9.86
CA ALA A 122 1.50 13.48 9.39
C ALA A 122 2.21 14.05 8.15
N GLY A 123 1.62 15.05 7.51
CA GLY A 123 2.17 15.69 6.31
C GLY A 123 3.23 16.77 6.57
N CYS A 124 3.42 17.19 7.80
CA CYS A 124 4.47 18.15 8.20
C CYS A 124 4.84 17.98 9.66
N ASP A 125 6.02 18.44 10.01
CA ASP A 125 6.35 18.77 11.39
C ASP A 125 5.66 20.06 11.76
N HIS A 126 4.72 20.00 12.70
CA HIS A 126 3.90 21.14 13.10
C HIS A 126 4.69 22.27 13.80
N GLN A 127 5.89 21.99 14.29
CA GLN A 127 6.76 22.99 14.92
C GLN A 127 7.74 23.64 13.93
N LYS A 128 8.02 22.97 12.81
CA LYS A 128 9.02 23.36 11.79
C LYS A 128 8.41 23.60 10.40
N MET A 129 7.10 23.82 10.31
CA MET A 129 6.41 24.00 9.03
C MET A 129 6.95 25.20 8.24
N ASP A 130 7.32 26.30 8.91
CA ASP A 130 7.89 27.48 8.28
C ASP A 130 9.27 27.17 7.68
N GLU A 131 10.12 26.41 8.38
CA GLU A 131 11.42 25.97 7.89
C GLU A 131 11.28 24.99 6.72
N MET A 132 10.25 24.14 6.72
CA MET A 132 9.93 23.28 5.59
C MET A 132 9.49 24.08 4.35
N GLY A 133 9.08 25.33 4.52
CA GLY A 133 8.66 26.23 3.45
C GLY A 133 7.40 25.74 2.73
N ILE A 134 6.47 25.15 3.44
CA ILE A 134 5.20 24.66 2.91
C ILE A 134 4.34 25.85 2.50
N ASP A 135 4.14 26.02 1.19
CA ASP A 135 3.36 27.10 0.60
C ASP A 135 1.89 26.66 0.39
N HIS A 136 1.18 26.43 1.50
CA HIS A 136 -0.23 26.08 1.48
C HIS A 136 -0.89 26.72 2.71
N PRO A 137 -1.69 27.78 2.55
CA PRO A 137 -2.12 28.65 3.66
C PRO A 137 -2.87 27.93 4.78
N ASP A 138 -3.69 26.93 4.44
CA ASP A 138 -4.55 26.22 5.41
C ASP A 138 -4.01 24.82 5.77
N PHE A 139 -2.78 24.47 5.35
CA PHE A 139 -2.27 23.10 5.48
C PHE A 139 -2.17 22.66 6.93
N LEU A 140 -1.59 23.50 7.78
CA LEU A 140 -1.38 23.19 9.20
C LEU A 140 -2.71 23.02 9.94
N GLU A 141 -3.69 23.90 9.69
CA GLU A 141 -5.02 23.81 10.28
C GLU A 141 -5.71 22.50 9.87
N GLN A 142 -5.70 22.17 8.57
CA GLN A 142 -6.26 20.94 8.04
C GLN A 142 -5.55 19.68 8.58
N GLN A 143 -4.22 19.76 8.77
CA GLN A 143 -3.44 18.67 9.35
C GLN A 143 -3.80 18.43 10.81
N PHE A 144 -3.98 19.51 11.60
CA PHE A 144 -4.44 19.41 12.98
C PHE A 144 -5.85 18.85 13.08
N GLU A 145 -6.78 19.28 12.23
CA GLU A 145 -8.15 18.73 12.20
C GLU A 145 -8.14 17.20 12.02
N ILE A 146 -7.32 16.69 11.11
CA ILE A 146 -7.21 15.24 10.86
C ILE A 146 -6.69 14.51 12.10
N VAL A 147 -5.54 14.97 12.65
CA VAL A 147 -4.92 14.31 13.81
C VAL A 147 -5.83 14.38 15.03
N HIS A 148 -6.47 15.53 15.26
CA HIS A 148 -7.40 15.72 16.35
C HIS A 148 -8.62 14.79 16.25
N ALA A 149 -9.23 14.68 15.06
CA ALA A 149 -10.37 13.81 14.86
C ALA A 149 -10.03 12.32 15.11
N TYR A 150 -8.86 11.85 14.69
CA TYR A 150 -8.39 10.52 15.04
C TYR A 150 -8.15 10.36 16.56
N SER A 151 -7.56 11.36 17.21
CA SER A 151 -7.34 11.34 18.66
C SER A 151 -8.66 11.34 19.44
N GLU A 152 -9.68 12.03 18.93
CA GLU A 152 -11.04 11.95 19.50
C GLU A 152 -11.66 10.56 19.42
N LEU A 153 -11.28 9.73 18.44
CA LEU A 153 -11.67 8.33 18.38
C LEU A 153 -10.87 7.44 19.35
N GLY A 154 -9.92 8.00 20.10
CA GLY A 154 -9.06 7.29 21.04
C GLY A 154 -7.82 6.65 20.43
N ILE A 155 -7.45 7.06 19.22
CA ILE A 155 -6.24 6.59 18.53
C ILE A 155 -5.02 7.36 19.03
N GLU A 156 -3.95 6.65 19.38
CA GLU A 156 -2.69 7.23 19.80
C GLU A 156 -1.93 7.83 18.59
N ALA A 157 -1.76 9.15 18.61
CA ALA A 157 -1.07 9.88 17.54
C ALA A 157 0.45 9.76 17.67
N ILE A 158 0.99 8.55 17.48
CA ILE A 158 2.45 8.34 17.45
C ILE A 158 3.09 8.90 16.19
N LEU A 159 2.30 9.17 15.16
CA LEU A 159 2.66 9.77 13.89
C LEU A 159 3.89 9.12 13.24
N SER A 160 3.93 7.79 13.26
CA SER A 160 5.07 7.02 12.77
C SER A 160 4.65 5.99 11.73
N CYS A 161 5.43 5.89 10.64
CA CYS A 161 5.32 4.79 9.66
C CYS A 161 6.16 3.55 10.05
N THR A 162 6.84 3.60 11.20
CA THR A 162 7.62 2.49 11.76
C THR A 162 7.16 2.17 13.19
N PRO A 163 5.87 1.76 13.39
CA PRO A 163 5.35 1.48 14.73
C PRO A 163 6.18 0.40 15.45
N TYR A 164 6.78 -0.51 14.73
CA TYR A 164 7.67 -1.58 15.23
C TYR A 164 9.00 -1.07 15.79
N ASP A 165 9.41 0.17 15.50
CA ASP A 165 10.68 0.78 16.00
C ASP A 165 10.55 1.36 17.43
N ARG A 166 9.41 1.14 18.09
CA ARG A 166 9.17 1.56 19.49
C ARG A 166 9.28 0.41 20.49
N GLY A 167 9.98 -0.66 20.15
CA GLY A 167 10.06 -1.87 20.97
C GLY A 167 8.83 -2.78 20.84
N ILE A 168 8.05 -2.59 19.79
CA ILE A 168 6.94 -3.46 19.36
C ILE A 168 7.48 -4.69 18.61
N GLU A 169 8.80 -4.89 18.58
CA GLU A 169 9.45 -6.05 17.97
C GLU A 169 9.01 -7.39 18.60
N ASP A 170 8.50 -7.33 19.83
CA ASP A 170 7.95 -8.47 20.56
C ASP A 170 6.44 -8.64 20.35
N ASP A 171 5.80 -7.85 19.48
CA ASP A 171 4.37 -7.97 19.22
C ASP A 171 4.05 -9.36 18.67
N GLU A 172 3.19 -10.03 19.39
CA GLU A 172 2.61 -11.31 19.03
C GLU A 172 1.15 -11.12 18.66
N GLY A 173 0.57 -12.10 17.98
CA GLY A 173 -0.87 -12.18 17.76
C GLY A 173 -1.35 -11.57 16.44
N ILE A 174 -2.59 -11.11 16.43
CA ILE A 174 -3.26 -10.63 15.22
C ILE A 174 -3.35 -9.11 15.24
N GLY A 175 -2.77 -8.49 14.22
CA GLY A 175 -2.86 -7.05 13.97
C GLY A 175 -3.74 -6.69 12.77
N SER A 176 -4.10 -5.41 12.68
CA SER A 176 -4.77 -4.83 11.50
C SER A 176 -4.03 -3.55 11.08
N TRP A 177 -3.02 -3.72 10.22
CA TRP A 177 -2.07 -2.67 9.90
C TRP A 177 -2.19 -2.18 8.46
N ALA A 178 -2.22 -0.88 8.27
CA ALA A 178 -2.42 -0.23 6.98
C ALA A 178 -1.17 0.41 6.38
N GLU A 179 -0.02 0.43 7.07
CA GLU A 179 1.23 0.95 6.51
C GLU A 179 2.02 -0.19 5.84
N SER A 180 2.30 -0.06 4.55
CA SER A 180 2.83 -1.15 3.71
C SER A 180 4.19 -1.69 4.19
N ASN A 181 5.12 -0.80 4.57
CA ASN A 181 6.43 -1.24 5.09
C ASN A 181 6.29 -1.91 6.46
N ALA A 182 5.42 -1.39 7.32
CA ALA A 182 5.19 -1.95 8.65
C ALA A 182 4.57 -3.35 8.56
N VAL A 183 3.64 -3.56 7.65
CA VAL A 183 3.07 -4.88 7.35
C VAL A 183 4.15 -5.86 6.92
N CYS A 184 4.98 -5.49 5.94
CA CYS A 184 6.02 -6.37 5.43
C CYS A 184 7.08 -6.68 6.51
N PHE A 185 7.52 -5.67 7.27
CA PHE A 185 8.49 -5.84 8.34
C PHE A 185 7.95 -6.77 9.44
N SER A 186 6.76 -6.47 9.96
CA SER A 186 6.19 -7.23 11.08
C SER A 186 5.88 -8.68 10.70
N ASN A 187 5.25 -8.92 9.56
CA ASN A 187 5.01 -10.29 9.09
C ASN A 187 6.29 -11.10 8.85
N SER A 188 7.43 -10.44 8.59
CA SER A 188 8.71 -11.11 8.29
C SER A 188 9.59 -11.31 9.53
N TYR A 189 9.64 -10.31 10.42
CA TYR A 189 10.66 -10.25 11.49
C TYR A 189 10.07 -10.28 12.90
N THR A 190 8.74 -10.24 13.07
CA THR A 190 8.07 -10.35 14.37
C THR A 190 7.08 -11.52 14.37
N SER A 191 6.41 -11.75 15.50
CA SER A 191 5.34 -12.75 15.64
C SER A 191 3.95 -12.19 15.33
N LEU A 192 3.83 -10.90 14.99
CA LEU A 192 2.58 -10.27 14.60
C LEU A 192 2.16 -10.70 13.19
N ILE A 193 0.89 -11.08 13.05
CA ILE A 193 0.27 -11.45 11.79
C ILE A 193 -0.74 -10.39 11.38
N THR A 194 -0.57 -9.80 10.21
CA THR A 194 -1.50 -8.81 9.67
C THR A 194 -1.68 -8.95 8.16
N ASN A 195 -2.89 -8.68 7.67
CA ASN A 195 -3.08 -8.41 6.25
C ASN A 195 -2.51 -7.03 5.90
N ARG A 196 -2.32 -6.77 4.61
CA ARG A 196 -2.07 -5.43 4.10
C ARG A 196 -3.41 -4.69 4.00
N GLU A 197 -3.79 -4.04 5.11
CA GLU A 197 -5.06 -3.34 5.21
C GLU A 197 -5.04 -1.98 4.48
N SER A 198 -6.21 -1.47 4.13
CA SER A 198 -6.36 -0.05 3.81
C SER A 198 -6.56 0.78 5.09
N GLY A 199 -6.33 2.09 5.02
CA GLY A 199 -6.59 2.97 6.17
C GLY A 199 -8.02 2.87 6.71
N LEU A 200 -9.01 2.65 5.82
CA LEU A 200 -10.42 2.48 6.22
C LEU A 200 -10.72 1.10 6.83
N SER A 201 -10.15 0.02 6.28
CA SER A 201 -10.36 -1.31 6.84
C SER A 201 -9.67 -1.46 8.20
N ALA A 202 -8.46 -0.93 8.37
CA ALA A 202 -7.77 -0.89 9.65
C ALA A 202 -8.54 -0.05 10.69
N LEU A 203 -9.08 1.10 10.30
CA LEU A 203 -9.92 1.91 11.19
C LEU A 203 -11.21 1.18 11.59
N ALA A 204 -11.87 0.49 10.65
CA ALA A 204 -13.07 -0.28 10.98
C ALA A 204 -12.78 -1.44 11.95
N THR A 205 -11.65 -2.13 11.75
CA THR A 205 -11.16 -3.14 12.69
C THR A 205 -10.83 -2.53 14.06
N ALA A 206 -10.17 -1.38 14.09
CA ALA A 206 -9.86 -0.67 15.33
C ALA A 206 -11.12 -0.32 16.14
N LEU A 207 -12.17 0.16 15.46
CA LEU A 207 -13.45 0.53 16.08
C LEU A 207 -14.26 -0.66 16.58
N THR A 208 -14.10 -1.83 15.96
CA THR A 208 -14.89 -3.03 16.28
C THR A 208 -14.15 -4.06 17.12
N GLY A 209 -12.82 -4.13 17.03
CA GLY A 209 -11.99 -5.20 17.57
C GLY A 209 -12.00 -6.49 16.74
N TRP A 210 -12.68 -6.50 15.58
CA TRP A 210 -12.89 -7.69 14.76
C TRP A 210 -12.41 -7.51 13.35
N ALA A 211 -11.79 -8.56 12.77
CA ALA A 211 -11.44 -8.66 11.37
C ALA A 211 -11.98 -9.95 10.73
N PRO A 212 -12.18 -9.96 9.40
CA PRO A 212 -12.38 -11.22 8.68
C PRO A 212 -11.14 -12.10 8.77
N LYS A 213 -11.29 -13.39 8.98
CA LYS A 213 -10.19 -14.36 8.90
C LYS A 213 -9.97 -14.77 7.45
N TRP A 214 -9.09 -14.08 6.78
CA TRP A 214 -8.75 -14.29 5.38
C TRP A 214 -7.32 -13.85 5.08
N GLY A 215 -6.86 -14.03 3.85
CA GLY A 215 -5.55 -13.55 3.42
C GLY A 215 -4.43 -14.14 4.27
N LEU A 216 -3.55 -13.29 4.78
CA LEU A 216 -2.41 -13.69 5.61
C LEU A 216 -2.77 -14.13 7.03
N HIS A 217 -4.00 -13.92 7.48
CA HIS A 217 -4.49 -14.54 8.72
C HIS A 217 -4.62 -16.06 8.60
N LEU A 218 -4.55 -16.61 7.40
CA LEU A 218 -4.56 -18.04 7.12
C LEU A 218 -3.13 -18.54 6.90
N ALA A 219 -2.70 -19.51 7.68
CA ALA A 219 -1.32 -20.02 7.63
C ALA A 219 -0.97 -20.61 6.25
N GLU A 220 -1.93 -21.22 5.57
CA GLU A 220 -1.77 -21.77 4.22
C GLU A 220 -1.46 -20.72 3.14
N ASN A 221 -1.76 -19.45 3.39
CA ASN A 221 -1.43 -18.35 2.49
C ASN A 221 -0.05 -17.73 2.77
N ARG A 222 0.56 -18.08 3.92
CA ARG A 222 1.88 -17.58 4.34
C ARG A 222 2.97 -18.53 3.86
N VAL A 223 3.09 -18.67 2.55
CA VAL A 223 4.09 -19.54 1.90
C VAL A 223 4.85 -18.75 0.84
N PRO A 224 6.15 -18.99 0.66
CA PRO A 224 6.93 -18.28 -0.36
C PRO A 224 6.48 -18.67 -1.76
N ASN A 225 6.49 -17.70 -2.67
CA ASN A 225 6.09 -17.90 -4.06
C ASN A 225 7.18 -17.55 -5.08
N ILE A 226 8.28 -16.95 -4.63
CA ILE A 226 9.46 -16.60 -5.45
C ILE A 226 10.71 -17.02 -4.70
N LEU A 227 11.65 -17.70 -5.36
CA LEU A 227 12.99 -17.96 -4.83
C LEU A 227 13.95 -16.88 -5.34
N VAL A 228 14.72 -16.27 -4.43
CA VAL A 228 15.73 -15.26 -4.77
C VAL A 228 17.07 -15.71 -4.22
N LYS A 229 18.06 -15.86 -5.10
CA LYS A 229 19.45 -16.18 -4.74
C LYS A 229 20.29 -14.91 -4.85
N VAL A 230 20.95 -14.52 -3.75
CA VAL A 230 21.84 -13.36 -3.73
C VAL A 230 23.28 -13.84 -3.91
N GLU A 231 23.94 -13.38 -4.98
CA GLU A 231 25.31 -13.76 -5.36
C GLU A 231 26.27 -12.55 -5.35
N CYS A 232 26.02 -11.57 -4.45
CA CYS A 232 26.88 -10.40 -4.30
C CYS A 232 27.01 -10.00 -2.82
N ALA A 233 28.01 -9.16 -2.53
CA ALA A 233 28.18 -8.57 -1.21
C ALA A 233 27.11 -7.48 -0.97
N MET A 234 26.53 -7.48 0.23
CA MET A 234 25.46 -6.59 0.66
C MET A 234 25.87 -5.91 1.97
N ALA A 235 26.48 -4.74 1.89
CA ALA A 235 27.14 -4.11 3.04
C ALA A 235 26.39 -2.90 3.61
N ASP A 236 25.62 -2.19 2.79
CA ASP A 236 24.93 -0.95 3.14
C ASP A 236 23.40 -1.15 3.14
N PRO A 237 22.63 -0.47 4.01
CA PRO A 237 21.16 -0.52 3.96
C PRO A 237 20.58 -0.17 2.58
N THR A 238 21.26 0.67 1.79
CA THR A 238 20.83 1.00 0.42
C THR A 238 20.94 -0.21 -0.52
N ASP A 239 21.92 -1.10 -0.34
CA ASP A 239 22.03 -2.36 -1.10
C ASP A 239 20.78 -3.24 -0.86
N TRP A 240 20.35 -3.34 0.41
CA TRP A 240 19.16 -4.09 0.79
C TRP A 240 17.88 -3.44 0.24
N SER A 241 17.84 -2.11 0.20
CA SER A 241 16.74 -1.37 -0.45
C SER A 241 16.70 -1.65 -1.96
N ILE A 242 17.85 -1.67 -2.63
CA ILE A 242 17.98 -2.02 -4.05
C ILE A 242 17.50 -3.45 -4.31
N LEU A 243 17.88 -4.41 -3.47
CA LEU A 243 17.42 -5.79 -3.60
C LEU A 243 15.89 -5.88 -3.55
N GLY A 244 15.24 -5.21 -2.59
CA GLY A 244 13.79 -5.19 -2.47
C GLY A 244 13.09 -4.58 -3.69
N ASP A 245 13.59 -3.49 -4.21
CA ASP A 245 13.11 -2.84 -5.45
C ASP A 245 13.34 -3.74 -6.68
N TRP A 246 14.52 -4.33 -6.79
CA TRP A 246 14.87 -5.20 -7.90
C TRP A 246 13.95 -6.43 -7.96
N ILE A 247 13.72 -7.11 -6.82
CA ILE A 247 12.78 -8.24 -6.75
C ILE A 247 11.41 -7.84 -7.29
N GLY A 248 10.88 -6.71 -6.83
CA GLY A 248 9.57 -6.24 -7.26
C GLY A 248 9.49 -5.96 -8.77
N LYS A 249 10.57 -5.46 -9.37
CA LYS A 249 10.67 -5.18 -10.81
C LYS A 249 10.77 -6.44 -11.67
N GLN A 250 11.23 -7.56 -11.11
CA GLN A 250 11.32 -8.84 -11.80
C GLN A 250 9.99 -9.63 -11.80
N VAL A 251 8.99 -9.18 -11.03
CA VAL A 251 7.69 -9.86 -10.96
C VAL A 251 7.03 -9.89 -12.34
N SER A 252 6.79 -11.10 -12.86
CA SER A 252 6.09 -11.29 -14.12
C SER A 252 4.58 -11.13 -13.95
N PRO A 253 3.89 -10.46 -14.88
CA PRO A 253 2.42 -10.40 -14.91
C PRO A 253 1.74 -11.77 -15.03
N ASP A 254 2.47 -12.77 -15.54
CA ASP A 254 1.95 -14.14 -15.71
C ASP A 254 2.03 -14.99 -14.43
N TRP A 255 2.65 -14.48 -13.37
CA TRP A 255 2.76 -15.21 -12.10
C TRP A 255 1.47 -15.09 -11.27
N ASP A 256 1.02 -16.23 -10.74
CA ASP A 256 -0.13 -16.29 -9.84
C ASP A 256 0.28 -15.90 -8.41
N LEU A 257 0.16 -14.62 -8.09
CA LEU A 257 0.54 -14.04 -6.80
C LEU A 257 -0.68 -13.39 -6.12
N PRO A 258 -1.64 -14.16 -5.61
CA PRO A 258 -2.90 -13.62 -5.10
C PRO A 258 -2.72 -12.66 -3.92
N TRP A 259 -1.69 -12.89 -3.11
CA TRP A 259 -1.37 -12.06 -1.93
C TRP A 259 -0.18 -11.11 -2.17
N GLY A 260 0.34 -11.07 -3.40
CA GLY A 260 1.54 -10.33 -3.78
C GLY A 260 2.81 -11.17 -3.76
N PRO A 261 3.95 -10.58 -4.14
CA PRO A 261 5.24 -11.26 -4.10
C PRO A 261 5.65 -11.57 -2.67
N MET A 262 5.96 -12.81 -2.39
CA MET A 262 6.47 -13.30 -1.09
C MET A 262 7.77 -14.07 -1.32
N PRO A 263 8.91 -13.37 -1.42
CA PRO A 263 10.17 -13.99 -1.75
C PRO A 263 10.77 -14.77 -0.59
N ASN A 264 11.37 -15.94 -0.91
CA ASN A 264 12.33 -16.62 -0.07
C ASN A 264 13.74 -16.25 -0.56
N ILE A 265 14.47 -15.50 0.24
CA ILE A 265 15.76 -14.91 -0.11
C ILE A 265 16.87 -15.71 0.57
N VAL A 266 17.79 -16.27 -0.21
CA VAL A 266 18.95 -17.04 0.27
C VAL A 266 20.25 -16.40 -0.21
N GLY A 267 21.35 -16.66 0.52
CA GLY A 267 22.67 -16.13 0.20
C GLY A 267 22.94 -14.72 0.73
N LEU A 268 22.10 -14.20 1.60
CA LEU A 268 22.36 -12.94 2.30
C LEU A 268 23.55 -13.09 3.27
N PRO A 269 24.24 -11.97 3.65
CA PRO A 269 25.27 -12.00 4.71
C PRO A 269 24.73 -12.61 6.01
N GLU A 270 25.58 -13.30 6.78
CA GLU A 270 25.18 -13.91 8.07
C GLU A 270 24.65 -12.90 9.10
N TRP A 271 25.00 -11.64 8.95
CA TRP A 271 24.59 -10.55 9.84
C TRP A 271 23.84 -9.45 9.05
N SER A 272 22.80 -8.92 9.66
CA SER A 272 22.11 -7.72 9.19
C SER A 272 21.75 -6.78 10.33
N SER A 273 21.84 -5.47 10.09
CA SER A 273 21.33 -4.47 11.01
C SER A 273 19.81 -4.34 10.90
N PHE A 274 19.21 -3.66 11.88
CA PHE A 274 17.80 -3.28 11.81
C PHE A 274 17.51 -2.45 10.55
N GLU A 275 18.40 -1.52 10.20
CA GLU A 275 18.26 -0.63 9.05
C GLU A 275 18.27 -1.39 7.71
N MET A 276 19.11 -2.42 7.60
CA MET A 276 19.15 -3.30 6.41
C MET A 276 17.82 -4.03 6.23
N ARG A 277 17.29 -4.64 7.29
CA ARG A 277 16.01 -5.35 7.29
C ARG A 277 14.84 -4.41 6.96
N LYS A 278 14.84 -3.21 7.58
CA LYS A 278 13.88 -2.13 7.33
C LYS A 278 13.90 -1.70 5.87
N ALA A 279 15.08 -1.46 5.30
CA ALA A 279 15.25 -1.02 3.92
C ALA A 279 14.75 -2.04 2.89
N LEU A 280 15.06 -3.33 3.09
CA LEU A 280 14.61 -4.44 2.25
C LEU A 280 13.08 -4.54 2.21
N THR A 281 12.46 -4.63 3.38
CA THR A 281 11.00 -4.80 3.49
C THR A 281 10.25 -3.59 2.97
N ALA A 282 10.77 -2.38 3.19
CA ALA A 282 10.17 -1.14 2.70
C ALA A 282 10.15 -1.08 1.17
N ALA A 283 11.26 -1.43 0.52
CA ALA A 283 11.33 -1.44 -0.95
C ALA A 283 10.50 -2.56 -1.56
N ALA A 284 10.52 -3.77 -1.00
CA ALA A 284 9.68 -4.88 -1.46
C ALA A 284 8.18 -4.56 -1.35
N ALA A 285 7.78 -3.85 -0.29
CA ALA A 285 6.38 -3.45 -0.08
C ALA A 285 5.84 -2.49 -1.15
N ASN A 286 6.69 -1.74 -1.88
CA ASN A 286 6.29 -0.90 -3.01
C ASN A 286 5.58 -1.69 -4.11
N TYR A 287 5.96 -2.96 -4.26
CA TYR A 287 5.43 -3.89 -5.26
C TYR A 287 4.37 -4.84 -4.70
N GLY A 288 3.92 -4.58 -3.49
CA GLY A 288 2.84 -5.34 -2.86
C GLY A 288 3.28 -6.51 -2.00
N SER A 289 4.58 -6.71 -1.75
CA SER A 289 5.06 -7.75 -0.83
C SER A 289 4.51 -7.52 0.58
N PRO A 290 3.70 -8.45 1.12
CA PRO A 290 3.17 -8.32 2.47
C PRO A 290 4.09 -8.98 3.51
N MET A 291 5.01 -9.82 3.07
CA MET A 291 6.04 -10.49 3.87
C MET A 291 7.12 -11.10 2.97
N LEU A 292 8.22 -11.49 3.59
CA LEU A 292 9.33 -12.22 2.95
C LEU A 292 10.01 -13.15 3.96
N TRP A 293 10.78 -14.09 3.45
CA TRP A 293 11.72 -14.89 4.22
C TRP A 293 13.14 -14.55 3.78
N ALA A 294 14.02 -14.36 4.74
CA ALA A 294 15.43 -14.08 4.55
C ALA A 294 16.22 -15.10 5.36
N GLU A 295 16.97 -15.97 4.68
CA GLU A 295 17.70 -17.07 5.30
C GLU A 295 18.65 -16.55 6.40
N GLY A 296 18.54 -17.14 7.59
CA GLY A 296 19.33 -16.72 8.76
C GLY A 296 18.84 -15.48 9.50
N HIS A 297 17.84 -14.75 8.95
CA HIS A 297 17.34 -13.49 9.52
C HIS A 297 15.88 -13.52 9.92
N THR A 298 15.09 -14.40 9.32
CA THR A 298 13.66 -14.62 9.65
C THR A 298 13.43 -16.03 10.14
N ALA A 299 12.19 -16.38 10.47
CA ALA A 299 11.79 -17.77 10.60
C ALA A 299 12.10 -18.56 9.31
N VAL A 300 12.28 -19.88 9.45
CA VAL A 300 12.51 -20.75 8.29
C VAL A 300 11.30 -20.72 7.37
N ALA A 301 11.55 -20.49 6.08
CA ALA A 301 10.50 -20.51 5.07
C ALA A 301 9.83 -21.91 5.01
N PRO A 302 8.50 -21.97 4.91
CA PRO A 302 7.81 -23.23 4.61
C PRO A 302 8.32 -23.85 3.30
N GLU A 303 8.43 -25.19 3.27
CA GLU A 303 8.74 -25.90 2.03
C GLU A 303 7.58 -25.76 1.03
N VAL A 304 7.93 -25.52 -0.22
CA VAL A 304 6.98 -25.46 -1.34
C VAL A 304 7.44 -26.39 -2.46
N ASP A 305 6.50 -26.99 -3.17
CA ASP A 305 6.83 -27.91 -4.27
C ASP A 305 7.42 -27.17 -5.47
N ASP A 306 6.89 -25.95 -5.76
CA ASP A 306 7.28 -25.11 -6.90
C ASP A 306 7.19 -23.61 -6.54
N TYR A 307 8.15 -22.83 -7.02
CA TYR A 307 8.09 -21.36 -7.04
C TYR A 307 7.51 -20.86 -8.37
N GLN A 308 6.78 -19.73 -8.34
CA GLN A 308 6.33 -19.06 -9.56
C GLN A 308 7.50 -18.52 -10.39
N GLY A 309 8.61 -18.19 -9.72
CA GLY A 309 9.85 -17.78 -10.36
C GLY A 309 11.07 -17.98 -9.48
N GLU A 310 12.21 -18.21 -10.13
CA GLU A 310 13.53 -18.19 -9.50
C GLU A 310 14.35 -17.03 -10.06
N LEU A 311 14.91 -16.22 -9.19
CA LEU A 311 15.68 -15.03 -9.52
C LEU A 311 17.09 -15.13 -8.94
N ILE A 312 18.07 -14.59 -9.65
CA ILE A 312 19.46 -14.51 -9.17
C ILE A 312 19.85 -13.02 -9.20
N PHE A 313 20.17 -12.48 -8.03
CA PHE A 313 20.64 -11.10 -7.88
C PHE A 313 22.16 -11.08 -7.80
N THR A 314 22.78 -10.41 -8.75
CA THR A 314 24.24 -10.40 -8.93
C THR A 314 24.85 -9.04 -8.59
N GLU A 315 26.19 -8.97 -8.55
CA GLU A 315 26.92 -7.71 -8.40
C GLU A 315 26.67 -6.75 -9.58
N ASP A 316 26.47 -7.29 -10.80
CA ASP A 316 26.13 -6.48 -11.97
C ASP A 316 24.74 -5.85 -11.82
N ASP A 317 23.74 -6.56 -11.29
CA ASP A 317 22.40 -6.03 -11.02
C ASP A 317 22.45 -4.89 -9.99
N LEU A 318 23.19 -5.08 -8.90
CA LEU A 318 23.38 -4.06 -7.88
C LEU A 318 24.07 -2.81 -8.47
N ALA A 319 25.17 -3.01 -9.20
CA ALA A 319 25.92 -1.94 -9.81
C ALA A 319 25.11 -1.21 -10.90
N GLU A 320 24.27 -1.92 -11.66
CA GLU A 320 23.39 -1.32 -12.66
C GLU A 320 22.36 -0.41 -12.00
N ARG A 321 21.70 -0.86 -10.89
CA ARG A 321 20.75 -0.03 -10.18
C ARG A 321 21.38 1.23 -9.59
N TYR A 322 22.58 1.15 -9.01
CA TYR A 322 23.30 2.34 -8.57
C TYR A 322 23.62 3.30 -9.72
N ARG A 323 24.00 2.79 -10.89
CA ARG A 323 24.27 3.63 -12.08
C ARG A 323 23.00 4.32 -12.62
N GLU A 324 21.87 3.63 -12.63
CA GLU A 324 20.59 4.19 -13.06
C GLU A 324 20.11 5.31 -12.15
N LEU A 325 20.27 5.14 -10.84
CA LEU A 325 19.77 6.02 -9.79
C LEU A 325 20.77 7.07 -9.32
N ALA A 326 22.00 7.02 -9.86
CA ALA A 326 23.09 7.92 -9.46
C ALA A 326 22.69 9.39 -9.54
N PRO A 327 23.12 10.22 -8.58
CA PRO A 327 22.86 11.65 -8.61
C PRO A 327 23.50 12.30 -9.85
N ARG A 328 22.74 13.10 -10.57
CA ARG A 328 23.17 13.87 -11.75
C ARG A 328 22.65 15.29 -11.66
N GLY A 329 23.48 16.23 -12.03
CA GLY A 329 23.13 17.65 -11.95
C GLY A 329 22.95 18.13 -10.51
N GLN A 330 22.44 19.32 -10.35
CA GLN A 330 22.27 19.92 -9.04
C GLN A 330 21.19 19.19 -8.24
N ILE A 331 21.53 18.77 -7.02
CA ILE A 331 20.59 18.30 -6.01
C ILE A 331 20.07 19.50 -5.23
N ASP A 332 18.77 19.65 -5.11
CA ASP A 332 18.17 20.77 -4.37
C ASP A 332 17.99 20.43 -2.89
N LEU A 333 17.64 19.17 -2.57
CA LEU A 333 17.39 18.72 -1.22
C LEU A 333 17.76 17.24 -1.07
N VAL A 334 18.39 16.93 0.05
CA VAL A 334 18.65 15.55 0.48
C VAL A 334 17.61 15.18 1.54
N VAL A 335 16.95 14.03 1.36
CA VAL A 335 15.92 13.53 2.28
C VAL A 335 16.28 12.14 2.79
N ILE A 336 16.37 11.98 4.11
CA ILE A 336 16.66 10.73 4.82
C ILE A 336 15.47 10.40 5.71
N GLY A 337 15.08 9.14 5.77
CA GLY A 337 14.02 8.68 6.67
C GLY A 337 12.73 8.27 5.93
N CYS A 338 12.87 7.38 4.96
CA CYS A 338 11.75 6.67 4.35
C CYS A 338 12.07 5.15 4.26
N PRO A 339 11.47 4.33 5.16
CA PRO A 339 10.65 4.71 6.34
C PRO A 339 11.38 5.62 7.30
N GLN A 340 10.64 6.28 8.19
CA GLN A 340 11.21 7.22 9.18
C GLN A 340 12.51 6.72 9.78
N ALA A 341 13.46 7.65 9.93
CA ALA A 341 14.82 7.30 10.33
C ALA A 341 14.85 6.67 11.74
N SER A 342 15.58 5.57 11.86
CA SER A 342 15.95 4.98 13.13
C SER A 342 16.98 5.84 13.87
N VAL A 343 17.17 5.56 15.14
CA VAL A 343 18.28 6.14 15.90
C VAL A 343 19.63 5.78 15.28
N GLY A 344 19.75 4.56 14.72
CA GLY A 344 20.98 4.10 14.04
C GLY A 344 21.27 4.90 12.75
N GLU A 345 20.26 5.16 11.93
CA GLU A 345 20.42 6.02 10.73
C GLU A 345 20.78 7.46 11.11
N ALA A 346 20.11 8.05 12.10
CA ALA A 346 20.44 9.40 12.57
C ALA A 346 21.88 9.51 13.07
N ARG A 347 22.36 8.51 13.80
CA ARG A 347 23.76 8.44 14.25
C ARG A 347 24.73 8.27 13.08
N ALA A 348 24.39 7.49 12.06
CA ALA A 348 25.20 7.34 10.85
C ALA A 348 25.32 8.67 10.08
N VAL A 349 24.21 9.39 9.92
CA VAL A 349 24.19 10.74 9.33
C VAL A 349 25.03 11.71 10.16
N ALA A 350 24.87 11.72 11.49
CA ALA A 350 25.63 12.61 12.37
C ALA A 350 27.15 12.31 12.32
N ALA A 351 27.53 11.03 12.24
CA ALA A 351 28.95 10.65 12.12
C ALA A 351 29.55 11.15 10.79
N ALA A 352 28.82 10.99 9.68
CA ALA A 352 29.24 11.50 8.37
C ALA A 352 29.30 13.03 8.34
N ALA A 353 28.32 13.71 8.94
CA ALA A 353 28.28 15.17 9.04
C ALA A 353 29.45 15.71 9.88
N ARG A 354 29.74 15.09 11.03
CA ARG A 354 30.86 15.48 11.90
C ARG A 354 32.20 15.45 11.16
N ALA A 355 32.43 14.41 10.34
CA ALA A 355 33.68 14.31 9.55
C ALA A 355 33.85 15.48 8.58
N ARG A 356 32.76 16.05 8.05
CA ARG A 356 32.80 17.23 7.16
C ARG A 356 32.95 18.53 7.97
N MET A 357 32.27 18.64 9.11
CA MET A 357 32.40 19.81 10.01
C MET A 357 33.81 19.97 10.55
N GLU A 358 34.54 18.88 10.81
CA GLU A 358 35.97 18.91 11.21
C GLU A 358 36.86 19.51 10.14
N LEU A 359 36.41 19.52 8.87
CA LEU A 359 37.08 20.21 7.75
C LEU A 359 36.65 21.66 7.62
N GLY A 360 35.79 22.17 8.52
CA GLY A 360 35.26 23.53 8.49
C GLY A 360 34.09 23.74 7.51
N GLU A 361 33.44 22.65 7.06
CA GLU A 361 32.30 22.70 6.16
C GLU A 361 30.98 22.77 6.96
N ALA A 362 29.93 23.29 6.33
CA ALA A 362 28.57 23.32 6.86
C ALA A 362 27.56 23.09 5.72
N ILE A 363 26.40 22.57 6.06
CA ILE A 363 25.31 22.36 5.09
C ILE A 363 24.66 23.70 4.76
N PRO A 364 24.70 24.17 3.51
CA PRO A 364 24.06 25.40 3.12
C PRO A 364 22.53 25.25 3.05
N ASP A 365 21.79 26.29 3.42
CA ASP A 365 20.35 26.43 3.20
C ASP A 365 19.49 25.28 3.72
N GLN A 366 19.92 24.59 4.80
CA GLN A 366 19.23 23.45 5.39
C GLN A 366 18.88 22.35 4.36
N ARG A 367 19.78 22.02 3.48
CA ARG A 367 19.57 21.08 2.37
C ARG A 367 19.56 19.60 2.76
N LEU A 368 19.65 19.26 4.02
CA LEU A 368 19.49 17.91 4.54
C LEU A 368 18.31 17.88 5.49
N TRP A 369 17.27 17.15 5.09
CA TRP A 369 16.12 16.90 5.94
C TRP A 369 16.13 15.44 6.41
N ILE A 370 15.96 15.26 7.73
CA ILE A 370 15.90 13.93 8.37
C ILE A 370 14.52 13.79 8.98
N PHE A 371 13.78 12.82 8.51
CA PHE A 371 12.40 12.54 8.94
C PHE A 371 12.38 11.40 9.94
N MET A 372 11.81 11.60 11.12
CA MET A 372 11.75 10.59 12.16
C MET A 372 10.52 10.74 13.05
N SER A 373 10.21 9.71 13.83
CA SER A 373 9.16 9.81 14.85
C SER A 373 9.62 10.69 16.02
N ALA A 374 8.65 11.29 16.75
CA ALA A 374 8.96 11.99 17.99
C ALA A 374 9.75 11.11 18.97
N HIS A 375 9.38 9.82 19.06
CA HIS A 375 10.09 8.87 19.93
C HIS A 375 11.59 8.78 19.60
N ASN A 376 11.95 8.56 18.36
CA ASN A 376 13.35 8.46 17.93
C ASN A 376 14.08 9.80 18.04
N HIS A 377 13.37 10.91 17.75
CA HIS A 377 13.91 12.26 17.95
C HIS A 377 14.27 12.52 19.41
N ASP A 378 13.41 12.14 20.35
CA ASP A 378 13.68 12.30 21.78
C ASP A 378 14.88 11.46 22.22
N LEU A 379 15.05 10.24 21.68
CA LEU A 379 16.21 9.39 21.96
C LEU A 379 17.53 10.04 21.49
N ILE A 380 17.57 10.58 20.28
CA ILE A 380 18.78 11.24 19.76
C ILE A 380 19.06 12.60 20.41
N SER A 381 18.05 13.22 21.02
CA SER A 381 18.25 14.46 21.78
C SER A 381 19.02 14.21 23.10
N VAL A 382 18.86 13.03 23.68
CA VAL A 382 19.51 12.65 24.96
C VAL A 382 20.98 12.29 24.78
N ASP A 383 21.36 11.69 23.64
CA ASP A 383 22.74 11.23 23.41
C ASP A 383 23.62 12.23 22.64
N GLY A 384 23.11 13.43 22.35
CA GLY A 384 23.84 14.49 21.65
C GLY A 384 23.93 14.34 20.14
N THR A 385 23.26 13.32 19.55
CA THR A 385 23.21 13.13 18.10
C THR A 385 22.44 14.28 17.43
N LEU A 386 21.33 14.74 18.04
CA LEU A 386 20.54 15.87 17.56
C LEU A 386 21.36 17.15 17.45
N ASP A 387 22.15 17.46 18.49
CA ASP A 387 23.00 18.67 18.52
C ASP A 387 23.97 18.67 17.33
N VAL A 388 24.60 17.54 17.02
CA VAL A 388 25.52 17.41 15.87
C VAL A 388 24.81 17.63 14.56
N LEU A 389 23.61 17.09 14.40
CA LEU A 389 22.81 17.25 13.17
C LEU A 389 22.40 18.70 12.96
N GLU A 390 21.89 19.36 13.99
CA GLU A 390 21.50 20.78 13.94
C GLU A 390 22.70 21.71 13.74
N GLU A 391 23.83 21.47 14.43
CA GLU A 391 25.07 22.21 14.22
C GLU A 391 25.63 22.05 12.80
N SER A 392 25.40 20.91 12.13
CA SER A 392 25.79 20.70 10.74
C SER A 392 24.97 21.55 9.75
N GLY A 393 23.83 22.06 10.16
CA GLY A 393 22.85 22.77 9.33
C GLY A 393 21.75 21.85 8.77
N ALA A 394 21.61 20.61 9.26
CA ALA A 394 20.51 19.74 8.91
C ALA A 394 19.21 20.15 9.59
N LEU A 395 18.08 19.89 8.93
CA LEU A 395 16.74 20.05 9.49
C LEU A 395 16.20 18.68 9.91
N VAL A 396 16.09 18.44 11.22
CA VAL A 396 15.53 17.21 11.77
C VAL A 396 14.04 17.42 12.01
N LEU A 397 13.20 16.64 11.34
CA LEU A 397 11.74 16.77 11.29
C LEU A 397 11.06 15.63 12.05
N ARG A 398 10.08 15.98 12.87
CA ARG A 398 9.33 15.05 13.72
C ARG A 398 8.00 14.66 13.07
N ASP A 399 7.60 13.41 13.25
CA ASP A 399 6.22 12.95 13.05
C ASP A 399 5.70 13.04 11.60
N THR A 400 6.60 13.29 10.65
CA THR A 400 6.30 13.40 9.22
C THR A 400 7.19 12.49 8.39
N CYS A 401 6.99 12.43 7.09
CA CYS A 401 7.62 11.50 6.18
C CYS A 401 7.86 12.16 4.82
N PRO A 402 8.96 11.85 4.11
CA PRO A 402 9.26 12.43 2.80
C PRO A 402 8.13 12.27 1.77
N GLU A 403 7.44 11.13 1.77
CA GLU A 403 6.41 10.82 0.77
C GLU A 403 5.18 11.70 0.87
N VAL A 404 4.81 12.09 2.10
CA VAL A 404 3.55 12.78 2.41
C VAL A 404 3.73 14.25 2.76
N THR A 405 4.95 14.76 2.57
CA THR A 405 5.29 16.19 2.70
C THR A 405 5.00 16.92 1.40
N PRO A 406 4.28 18.05 1.41
CA PRO A 406 4.12 18.88 0.23
C PRO A 406 5.37 19.76 0.03
N TYR A 407 6.20 19.41 -0.95
CA TYR A 407 7.40 20.20 -1.25
C TYR A 407 7.08 21.47 -2.03
N ASN A 408 7.72 22.58 -1.66
CA ASN A 408 7.66 23.81 -2.42
C ASN A 408 8.40 23.68 -3.75
N ARG A 409 7.65 23.57 -4.84
CA ARG A 409 8.17 23.35 -6.21
C ARG A 409 8.94 24.54 -6.77
N SER A 410 8.86 25.72 -6.16
CA SER A 410 9.72 26.86 -6.54
C SER A 410 11.15 26.72 -6.01
N ARG A 411 11.37 25.89 -4.98
CA ARG A 411 12.67 25.65 -4.34
C ARG A 411 13.26 24.28 -4.69
N TYR A 412 12.43 23.23 -4.73
CA TYR A 412 12.87 21.85 -4.81
C TYR A 412 12.34 21.20 -6.08
N ASN A 413 13.23 20.73 -6.94
CA ASN A 413 12.93 20.09 -8.22
C ASN A 413 13.73 18.81 -8.47
N HIS A 414 14.69 18.50 -7.59
CA HIS A 414 15.48 17.28 -7.64
C HIS A 414 15.89 16.88 -6.21
N LEU A 415 15.48 15.70 -5.79
CA LEU A 415 15.78 15.14 -4.48
C LEU A 415 16.87 14.08 -4.56
N LEU A 416 17.54 13.86 -3.44
CA LEU A 416 18.47 12.76 -3.23
C LEU A 416 18.09 12.02 -1.94
N THR A 417 18.11 10.68 -1.96
CA THR A 417 17.76 9.85 -0.82
C THR A 417 18.61 8.58 -0.78
N ASN A 418 18.58 7.85 0.33
CA ASN A 418 19.17 6.51 0.47
C ASN A 418 18.14 5.38 0.33
N SER A 419 16.89 5.69 0.00
CA SER A 419 15.76 4.75 0.06
C SER A 419 15.05 4.59 -1.28
N LEU A 420 14.93 3.34 -1.74
CA LEU A 420 14.13 3.02 -2.93
C LEU A 420 12.61 3.13 -2.67
N LYS A 421 12.18 3.07 -1.39
CA LYS A 421 10.79 3.40 -1.05
C LYS A 421 10.52 4.88 -1.29
N ALA A 422 11.42 5.76 -0.82
CA ALA A 422 11.31 7.20 -1.06
C ALA A 422 11.35 7.51 -2.56
N GLU A 423 12.32 6.97 -3.29
CA GLU A 423 12.46 7.19 -4.73
C GLU A 423 11.18 6.80 -5.47
N HIS A 424 10.61 5.63 -5.18
CA HIS A 424 9.37 5.14 -5.79
C HIS A 424 8.20 6.13 -5.64
N TYR A 425 7.94 6.61 -4.42
CA TYR A 425 6.79 7.48 -4.16
C TYR A 425 7.05 8.96 -4.50
N LEU A 426 8.29 9.42 -4.42
CA LEU A 426 8.64 10.79 -4.78
C LEU A 426 8.64 11.01 -6.29
N THR A 427 9.05 10.01 -7.08
CA THR A 427 9.00 10.07 -8.56
C THR A 427 7.61 9.80 -9.13
N SER A 428 6.80 9.04 -8.41
CA SER A 428 5.42 8.71 -8.78
C SER A 428 4.42 9.43 -7.86
N GLY A 429 3.14 9.20 -8.08
CA GLY A 429 2.10 9.58 -7.14
C GLY A 429 2.02 11.09 -6.86
N LEU A 430 2.19 11.46 -5.59
CA LEU A 430 1.83 12.79 -5.11
C LEU A 430 2.84 13.88 -5.50
N ASN A 431 4.13 13.59 -5.43
CA ASN A 431 5.17 14.59 -5.58
C ASN A 431 5.66 14.74 -7.03
N ARG A 432 5.72 13.67 -7.81
CA ARG A 432 6.18 13.64 -9.21
C ARG A 432 7.48 14.45 -9.40
N MET A 433 8.49 14.11 -8.58
CA MET A 433 9.75 14.84 -8.51
C MET A 433 10.92 13.92 -8.83
N PRO A 434 11.83 14.29 -9.76
CA PRO A 434 13.06 13.56 -9.98
C PRO A 434 13.79 13.30 -8.67
N THR A 435 14.12 12.03 -8.41
CA THR A 435 14.77 11.61 -7.17
C THR A 435 15.88 10.62 -7.51
N SER A 436 17.08 10.91 -7.06
CA SER A 436 18.25 10.05 -7.16
C SER A 436 18.49 9.27 -5.88
N VAL A 437 19.24 8.18 -5.96
CA VAL A 437 19.54 7.33 -4.79
C VAL A 437 21.03 7.06 -4.70
N THR A 438 21.54 7.14 -3.46
CA THR A 438 22.90 6.72 -3.13
C THR A 438 23.01 6.36 -1.64
N SER A 439 24.18 5.94 -1.15
CA SER A 439 24.39 5.61 0.26
C SER A 439 24.20 6.82 1.19
N ILE A 440 23.95 6.57 2.48
CA ILE A 440 23.83 7.64 3.48
C ILE A 440 25.05 8.56 3.48
N GLY A 441 26.25 7.98 3.42
CA GLY A 441 27.50 8.76 3.43
C GLY A 441 27.61 9.73 2.25
N GLU A 442 27.25 9.26 1.06
CA GLU A 442 27.23 10.09 -0.15
C GLU A 442 26.08 11.10 -0.14
N CYS A 443 24.91 10.73 0.36
CA CYS A 443 23.81 11.66 0.61
C CYS A 443 24.26 12.86 1.45
N VAL A 444 24.95 12.60 2.56
CA VAL A 444 25.52 13.65 3.43
C VAL A 444 26.57 14.48 2.67
N ALA A 445 27.45 13.87 1.89
CA ALA A 445 28.44 14.58 1.09
C ALA A 445 27.77 15.56 0.11
N HIS A 446 26.71 15.13 -0.57
CA HIS A 446 25.92 15.99 -1.47
C HIS A 446 25.14 17.10 -0.73
N ALA A 447 24.77 16.89 0.53
CA ALA A 447 24.15 17.93 1.34
C ALA A 447 25.14 19.06 1.65
N PHE A 448 26.40 18.72 1.95
CA PHE A 448 27.46 19.70 2.18
C PHE A 448 27.92 20.40 0.89
N ASP A 449 28.03 19.64 -0.22
CA ASP A 449 28.47 20.17 -1.52
C ASP A 449 27.44 19.88 -2.62
N PRO A 450 26.59 20.86 -2.98
CA PRO A 450 25.58 20.71 -4.02
C PRO A 450 26.15 20.50 -5.44
N THR A 451 27.44 20.71 -5.62
CA THR A 451 28.10 20.67 -6.93
C THR A 451 28.78 19.33 -7.23
N LEU A 452 28.75 18.38 -6.32
CA LEU A 452 29.40 17.08 -6.47
C LEU A 452 28.90 16.29 -7.69
N ALA A 453 27.60 16.37 -8.00
CA ALA A 453 27.04 15.67 -9.15
C ALA A 453 27.20 16.51 -10.42
N ALA A 454 27.83 15.93 -11.43
CA ALA A 454 28.00 16.54 -12.74
C ALA A 454 26.86 16.14 -13.70
N GLY A 455 26.71 16.94 -14.79
CA GLY A 455 25.75 16.66 -15.83
C GLY A 455 24.40 17.34 -15.67
N GLU A 456 23.41 16.91 -16.44
CA GLU A 456 22.04 17.43 -16.38
C GLU A 456 21.21 16.66 -15.37
N ARG A 457 20.23 17.31 -14.76
CA ARG A 457 19.25 16.68 -13.89
C ARG A 457 18.52 15.55 -14.63
N PRO A 458 18.20 14.43 -13.96
CA PRO A 458 17.41 13.39 -14.58
C PRO A 458 16.01 13.91 -14.94
N GLU A 459 15.48 13.45 -16.06
CA GLU A 459 14.08 13.65 -16.36
C GLU A 459 13.21 12.90 -15.35
N LEU A 460 11.99 13.40 -15.12
CA LEU A 460 11.03 12.69 -14.30
C LEU A 460 10.67 11.36 -15.00
N HIS A 461 10.91 10.27 -14.33
CA HIS A 461 10.47 8.95 -14.76
C HIS A 461 9.59 8.32 -13.66
N ARG A 462 8.73 7.42 -14.05
CA ARG A 462 7.98 6.62 -13.09
C ARG A 462 8.89 5.52 -12.56
N SER A 463 9.18 5.55 -11.26
CA SER A 463 9.76 4.42 -10.56
C SER A 463 8.71 3.35 -10.27
N GLY A 464 9.15 2.12 -10.09
CA GLY A 464 8.26 1.01 -9.77
C GLY A 464 7.57 0.38 -10.98
N ALA A 465 6.56 -0.42 -10.70
CA ALA A 465 5.83 -1.14 -11.72
C ALA A 465 5.10 -0.18 -12.67
N LYS A 466 5.37 -0.34 -13.96
CA LYS A 466 4.56 0.32 -14.99
C LYS A 466 3.19 -0.39 -15.08
N PRO A 467 2.17 0.29 -15.58
CA PRO A 467 0.92 -0.38 -15.91
C PRO A 467 1.19 -1.59 -16.81
N ILE A 468 0.57 -2.71 -16.47
CA ILE A 468 0.64 -3.90 -17.31
C ILE A 468 0.00 -3.55 -18.65
N PRO A 469 0.62 -3.87 -19.81
CA PRO A 469 0.00 -3.63 -21.09
C PRO A 469 -1.37 -4.33 -21.18
N SER A 470 -2.38 -3.63 -21.69
CA SER A 470 -3.70 -4.21 -21.92
C SER A 470 -3.61 -5.38 -22.90
N SER A 471 -4.22 -6.49 -22.52
CA SER A 471 -4.45 -7.65 -23.38
C SER A 471 -5.85 -7.63 -24.01
N LYS A 472 -6.68 -6.66 -23.63
CA LYS A 472 -8.06 -6.53 -24.05
C LYS A 472 -8.19 -6.35 -25.56
N LYS A 473 -9.11 -7.13 -26.15
CA LYS A 473 -9.55 -6.97 -27.54
C LYS A 473 -10.95 -6.36 -27.55
N HIS A 474 -11.31 -5.73 -28.65
CA HIS A 474 -12.68 -5.25 -28.83
C HIS A 474 -13.66 -6.42 -28.76
N ALA A 475 -14.62 -6.33 -27.85
CA ALA A 475 -15.64 -7.34 -27.65
C ALA A 475 -16.85 -7.09 -28.56
N GLU A 476 -17.38 -8.16 -29.18
CA GLU A 476 -18.52 -8.12 -30.08
C GLU A 476 -19.70 -8.95 -29.53
N GLY A 477 -20.90 -8.71 -30.06
CA GLY A 477 -22.09 -9.48 -29.72
C GLY A 477 -22.75 -9.03 -28.40
N GLU A 478 -23.77 -9.80 -27.99
CA GLU A 478 -24.46 -9.59 -26.73
C GLU A 478 -23.59 -10.07 -25.56
N PHE A 479 -23.65 -9.36 -24.42
CA PHE A 479 -23.00 -9.78 -23.20
C PHE A 479 -23.93 -9.60 -22.00
N GLY A 480 -23.95 -10.59 -21.14
CA GLY A 480 -24.58 -10.53 -19.84
C GLY A 480 -23.90 -11.50 -18.89
N ALA A 481 -23.63 -11.06 -17.66
CA ALA A 481 -22.97 -11.84 -16.64
C ALA A 481 -23.63 -11.64 -15.27
N THR A 482 -23.43 -12.60 -14.39
CA THR A 482 -23.97 -12.62 -13.03
C THR A 482 -22.83 -12.63 -12.02
N GLY A 483 -22.90 -11.76 -11.02
CA GLY A 483 -21.89 -11.62 -9.99
C GLY A 483 -22.51 -11.39 -8.60
N LEU A 484 -21.69 -10.91 -7.67
CA LEU A 484 -22.09 -10.61 -6.30
C LEU A 484 -22.05 -9.10 -6.04
N GLY A 485 -22.87 -8.64 -5.10
CA GLY A 485 -22.84 -7.29 -4.57
C GLY A 485 -22.37 -7.24 -3.13
N ILE A 486 -22.23 -6.05 -2.56
CA ILE A 486 -21.91 -5.86 -1.15
C ILE A 486 -23.17 -6.18 -0.30
N PRO A 487 -23.08 -7.05 0.73
CA PRO A 487 -24.26 -7.50 1.49
C PRO A 487 -25.02 -6.39 2.21
N SER A 488 -24.34 -5.32 2.63
CA SER A 488 -24.97 -4.20 3.33
C SER A 488 -25.74 -3.27 2.41
N GLN A 489 -25.58 -3.39 1.10
CA GLN A 489 -26.29 -2.57 0.13
C GLN A 489 -27.71 -3.10 -0.11
N SER A 490 -28.68 -2.18 -0.07
CA SER A 490 -30.03 -2.45 -0.56
C SER A 490 -30.04 -2.64 -2.08
N GLU A 491 -31.12 -3.20 -2.62
CA GLU A 491 -31.32 -3.31 -4.05
C GLU A 491 -31.09 -1.98 -4.76
N TRP A 492 -30.37 -2.04 -5.88
CA TRP A 492 -30.09 -0.87 -6.70
C TRP A 492 -30.01 -1.24 -8.18
N LYS A 493 -30.23 -0.27 -9.03
CA LYS A 493 -30.11 -0.38 -10.48
C LYS A 493 -29.42 0.86 -11.03
N VAL A 494 -28.41 0.65 -11.86
CA VAL A 494 -27.64 1.71 -12.52
C VAL A 494 -27.57 1.43 -14.02
N THR A 495 -27.81 2.47 -14.82
CA THR A 495 -27.58 2.46 -16.26
C THR A 495 -26.62 3.59 -16.60
N GLY A 496 -25.63 3.31 -17.45
CA GLY A 496 -24.63 4.31 -17.83
C GLY A 496 -23.65 3.80 -18.87
N LYS A 497 -22.78 4.71 -19.30
CA LYS A 497 -21.65 4.35 -20.16
C LYS A 497 -20.58 3.63 -19.34
N ALA A 498 -20.11 2.52 -19.88
CA ALA A 498 -18.99 1.80 -19.29
C ALA A 498 -17.67 2.50 -19.60
N LEU A 499 -16.78 2.55 -18.59
CA LEU A 499 -15.37 2.85 -18.75
C LEU A 499 -14.59 1.61 -18.31
N VAL A 500 -13.85 0.97 -19.23
CA VAL A 500 -13.39 -0.39 -19.05
C VAL A 500 -11.89 -0.53 -19.29
N THR A 501 -11.23 -1.23 -18.40
CA THR A 501 -9.83 -1.68 -18.56
C THR A 501 -9.61 -3.05 -17.96
N ASP A 502 -8.65 -3.82 -18.51
CA ASP A 502 -8.11 -5.04 -17.92
C ASP A 502 -6.85 -4.79 -17.06
N VAL A 503 -6.49 -3.50 -16.90
CA VAL A 503 -5.32 -3.04 -16.13
C VAL A 503 -5.78 -2.45 -14.79
N PRO A 504 -5.13 -2.78 -13.64
CA PRO A 504 -5.44 -2.18 -12.35
C PRO A 504 -5.28 -0.66 -12.34
N ILE A 505 -6.14 0.06 -11.61
CA ILE A 505 -6.11 1.52 -11.49
C ILE A 505 -5.41 1.94 -10.20
N THR A 506 -4.41 2.84 -10.32
CA THR A 506 -3.71 3.46 -9.19
C THR A 506 -4.37 4.76 -8.79
N TYR A 507 -5.20 4.76 -7.75
CA TYR A 507 -5.94 5.96 -7.34
C TYR A 507 -5.03 7.05 -6.78
N LEU A 508 -4.15 6.72 -5.80
CA LEU A 508 -3.31 7.73 -5.18
C LEU A 508 -2.25 8.25 -6.16
N GLY A 509 -2.32 9.53 -6.46
CA GLY A 509 -1.37 10.24 -7.31
C GLY A 509 -1.62 10.12 -8.82
N TYR A 510 -2.51 9.20 -9.24
CA TYR A 510 -2.81 9.01 -10.67
C TYR A 510 -4.28 9.16 -11.03
N VAL A 511 -5.18 9.30 -10.07
CA VAL A 511 -6.55 9.78 -10.32
C VAL A 511 -6.65 11.18 -9.74
N ASN A 512 -6.94 12.15 -10.61
CA ASN A 512 -7.11 13.54 -10.23
C ASN A 512 -8.29 13.67 -9.26
N ARG A 513 -8.06 14.27 -8.10
CA ARG A 513 -9.02 14.29 -6.99
C ARG A 513 -10.22 15.22 -7.19
N ASP A 514 -10.09 16.17 -8.12
CA ASP A 514 -11.13 17.15 -8.41
C ASP A 514 -11.97 16.74 -9.60
N THR A 515 -11.35 16.08 -10.59
CA THR A 515 -11.97 15.80 -11.90
C THR A 515 -12.26 14.32 -12.14
N GLY A 516 -11.64 13.42 -11.36
CA GLY A 516 -11.71 11.98 -11.58
C GLY A 516 -10.97 11.50 -12.85
N VAL A 517 -10.14 12.35 -13.47
CA VAL A 517 -9.34 11.97 -14.64
C VAL A 517 -8.18 11.09 -14.21
N ILE A 518 -8.00 9.98 -14.92
CA ILE A 518 -6.81 9.12 -14.77
C ILE A 518 -5.63 9.79 -15.48
N GLU A 519 -4.57 10.08 -14.77
CA GLU A 519 -3.35 10.75 -15.23
C GLU A 519 -2.13 9.82 -15.07
N GLU A 520 -2.30 8.54 -15.40
CA GLU A 520 -1.27 7.52 -15.25
C GLU A 520 -0.61 7.24 -16.61
N PRO A 521 0.64 7.73 -16.85
CA PRO A 521 1.29 7.54 -18.14
C PRO A 521 1.43 6.05 -18.52
N GLY A 522 0.96 5.71 -19.72
CA GLY A 522 0.96 4.33 -20.23
C GLY A 522 -0.20 3.47 -19.77
N HIS A 523 -1.10 3.97 -18.92
CA HIS A 523 -2.34 3.29 -18.60
C HIS A 523 -3.34 3.37 -19.77
N PRO A 524 -4.12 2.30 -20.09
CA PRO A 524 -5.08 2.33 -21.21
C PRO A 524 -6.14 3.43 -21.11
N LEU A 525 -6.43 3.88 -19.90
CA LEU A 525 -7.40 4.96 -19.61
C LEU A 525 -6.73 6.29 -19.27
N ASP A 526 -5.46 6.49 -19.61
CA ASP A 526 -4.78 7.79 -19.39
C ASP A 526 -5.51 8.92 -20.12
N GLY A 527 -5.91 9.97 -19.40
CA GLY A 527 -6.72 11.08 -19.88
C GLY A 527 -8.23 10.90 -19.77
N GLU A 528 -8.74 9.72 -19.44
CA GLU A 528 -10.17 9.45 -19.29
C GLU A 528 -10.65 9.75 -17.86
N SER A 529 -11.89 10.26 -17.74
CA SER A 529 -12.52 10.51 -16.43
C SER A 529 -13.39 9.34 -16.00
N ILE A 530 -13.24 8.91 -14.73
CA ILE A 530 -14.12 7.91 -14.12
C ILE A 530 -15.49 8.48 -13.73
N GLY A 531 -15.64 9.80 -13.73
CA GLY A 531 -16.86 10.49 -13.31
C GLY A 531 -18.07 10.09 -14.15
N ASP A 532 -19.20 9.87 -13.49
CA ASP A 532 -20.51 9.56 -14.12
C ASP A 532 -20.52 8.27 -14.98
N THR A 533 -19.54 7.36 -14.82
CA THR A 533 -19.40 6.11 -15.58
C THR A 533 -19.78 4.88 -14.74
N VAL A 534 -20.05 3.76 -15.39
CA VAL A 534 -19.93 2.43 -14.79
C VAL A 534 -18.48 1.97 -15.01
N LEU A 535 -17.68 2.04 -13.95
CA LEU A 535 -16.24 1.78 -14.01
C LEU A 535 -15.96 0.29 -13.83
N ILE A 536 -15.39 -0.36 -14.85
CA ILE A 536 -15.14 -1.80 -14.91
C ILE A 536 -13.64 -2.03 -15.03
N TYR A 537 -13.03 -2.65 -14.00
CA TYR A 537 -11.58 -2.88 -13.96
C TYR A 537 -11.23 -4.02 -12.99
N PRO A 538 -10.01 -4.61 -13.07
CA PRO A 538 -9.68 -5.75 -12.22
C PRO A 538 -9.73 -5.44 -10.74
N LYS A 539 -8.95 -4.45 -10.30
CA LYS A 539 -8.80 -4.01 -8.90
C LYS A 539 -8.07 -2.67 -8.84
N GLY A 540 -8.12 -2.01 -7.69
CA GLY A 540 -7.22 -0.91 -7.36
C GLY A 540 -5.79 -1.41 -7.11
N SER A 541 -4.82 -0.55 -7.38
CA SER A 541 -3.40 -0.80 -7.10
C SER A 541 -2.77 0.34 -6.30
N GLY A 542 -1.55 0.15 -5.84
CA GLY A 542 -0.76 1.17 -5.14
C GLY A 542 -1.05 1.27 -3.64
N SER A 543 -1.20 2.49 -3.15
CA SER A 543 -1.18 2.82 -1.73
C SER A 543 -2.42 2.39 -0.95
N THR A 544 -2.23 2.03 0.31
CA THR A 544 -3.28 1.70 1.29
C THR A 544 -4.24 2.86 1.61
N VAL A 545 -3.91 4.09 1.20
CA VAL A 545 -4.76 5.29 1.34
C VAL A 545 -5.59 5.60 0.09
N ALA A 546 -5.55 4.74 -0.92
CA ALA A 546 -6.36 4.85 -2.14
C ALA A 546 -7.87 5.08 -1.90
N PRO A 547 -8.51 4.44 -0.90
CA PRO A 547 -9.93 4.65 -0.63
C PRO A 547 -10.31 6.11 -0.36
N PHE A 548 -9.42 6.91 0.21
CA PHE A 548 -9.71 8.33 0.50
C PHE A 548 -9.81 9.18 -0.76
N VAL A 549 -9.07 8.81 -1.83
CA VAL A 549 -9.21 9.47 -3.14
C VAL A 549 -10.61 9.21 -3.71
N LEU A 550 -11.04 7.95 -3.72
CA LEU A 550 -12.38 7.59 -4.18
C LEU A 550 -13.48 8.26 -3.33
N MET A 551 -13.34 8.29 -2.00
CA MET A 551 -14.28 9.00 -1.11
C MET A 551 -14.37 10.50 -1.46
N GLY A 552 -13.24 11.15 -1.69
CA GLY A 552 -13.19 12.56 -2.09
C GLY A 552 -14.01 12.80 -3.36
N LEU A 553 -13.79 11.97 -4.38
CA LEU A 553 -14.52 12.05 -5.64
C LEU A 553 -16.03 11.79 -5.46
N LEU A 554 -16.41 10.86 -4.61
CA LEU A 554 -17.84 10.60 -4.31
C LEU A 554 -18.49 11.79 -3.58
N TYR A 555 -17.79 12.42 -2.66
CA TYR A 555 -18.30 13.60 -1.95
C TYR A 555 -18.45 14.84 -2.86
N THR A 556 -17.62 14.96 -3.87
CA THR A 556 -17.66 16.08 -4.82
C THR A 556 -18.54 15.81 -6.05
N GLY A 557 -19.01 14.57 -6.23
CA GLY A 557 -19.81 14.16 -7.38
C GLY A 557 -18.98 13.89 -8.65
N ALA A 558 -17.66 13.82 -8.54
CA ALA A 558 -16.75 13.46 -9.64
C ALA A 558 -16.43 11.95 -9.69
N GLY A 559 -17.05 11.15 -8.83
CA GLY A 559 -16.89 9.69 -8.77
C GLY A 559 -17.74 8.95 -9.80
N PRO A 560 -17.52 7.63 -9.96
CA PRO A 560 -18.29 6.77 -10.84
C PRO A 560 -19.72 6.54 -10.31
N LYS A 561 -20.64 6.14 -11.19
CA LYS A 561 -22.00 5.70 -10.80
C LYS A 561 -22.02 4.34 -10.14
N ALA A 562 -21.14 3.46 -10.58
CA ALA A 562 -20.96 2.11 -10.05
C ALA A 562 -19.54 1.63 -10.31
N ILE A 563 -19.07 0.71 -9.47
CA ILE A 563 -17.81 -0.02 -9.67
C ILE A 563 -18.09 -1.50 -9.89
N VAL A 564 -17.42 -2.06 -10.89
CA VAL A 564 -17.37 -3.49 -11.18
C VAL A 564 -15.90 -3.91 -11.11
N ASN A 565 -15.55 -4.70 -10.10
CA ASN A 565 -14.22 -5.28 -9.99
C ASN A 565 -14.23 -6.77 -10.38
N ARG A 566 -13.19 -7.21 -11.10
CA ARG A 566 -12.97 -8.63 -11.37
C ARG A 566 -12.53 -9.35 -10.09
N ASP A 567 -11.57 -8.76 -9.39
CA ASP A 567 -10.95 -9.33 -8.19
C ASP A 567 -11.42 -8.56 -6.94
N VAL A 568 -11.51 -9.24 -5.79
CA VAL A 568 -11.78 -8.58 -4.50
C VAL A 568 -10.75 -7.47 -4.26
N CYS A 569 -11.23 -6.26 -4.02
CA CYS A 569 -10.36 -5.09 -3.90
C CYS A 569 -10.50 -4.37 -2.54
N PRO A 570 -9.62 -4.64 -1.56
CA PRO A 570 -9.63 -3.96 -0.28
C PRO A 570 -9.29 -2.46 -0.37
N LEU A 571 -8.81 -1.97 -1.53
CA LEU A 571 -8.50 -0.56 -1.76
C LEU A 571 -9.69 0.27 -2.27
N THR A 572 -10.76 -0.35 -2.77
CA THR A 572 -11.93 0.37 -3.30
C THR A 572 -13.23 0.02 -2.60
N LEU A 573 -13.41 -1.25 -2.23
CA LEU A 573 -14.60 -1.72 -1.51
C LEU A 573 -14.91 -0.90 -0.24
N PRO A 574 -13.95 -0.51 0.62
CA PRO A 574 -14.26 0.25 1.83
C PRO A 574 -14.96 1.58 1.54
N ALA A 575 -14.52 2.32 0.53
CA ALA A 575 -15.16 3.58 0.15
C ALA A 575 -16.58 3.33 -0.42
N ALA A 576 -16.75 2.28 -1.22
CA ALA A 576 -18.04 1.92 -1.78
C ALA A 576 -19.04 1.47 -0.69
N SER A 577 -18.60 0.63 0.26
CA SER A 577 -19.42 0.19 1.39
C SER A 577 -19.86 1.37 2.26
N LEU A 578 -18.92 2.22 2.68
CA LEU A 578 -19.18 3.32 3.61
C LEU A 578 -20.05 4.42 3.01
N LEU A 579 -19.94 4.70 1.72
CA LEU A 579 -20.66 5.78 1.04
C LEU A 579 -21.83 5.29 0.16
N GLY A 580 -22.09 3.98 0.14
CA GLY A 580 -23.22 3.42 -0.60
C GLY A 580 -23.06 3.47 -2.13
N LEU A 581 -21.83 3.52 -2.64
CA LEU A 581 -21.60 3.42 -4.07
C LEU A 581 -21.96 2.01 -4.55
N PRO A 582 -22.82 1.83 -5.57
CA PRO A 582 -23.09 0.55 -6.21
C PRO A 582 -21.79 -0.18 -6.57
N TYR A 583 -21.61 -1.39 -6.03
CA TYR A 583 -20.38 -2.16 -6.19
C TYR A 583 -20.71 -3.63 -6.44
N ALA A 584 -20.06 -4.18 -7.48
CA ALA A 584 -20.22 -5.58 -7.87
C ALA A 584 -18.87 -6.25 -8.16
N HIS A 585 -18.81 -7.56 -7.94
CA HIS A 585 -17.60 -8.35 -8.10
C HIS A 585 -17.92 -9.82 -8.40
N ASP A 586 -16.88 -10.61 -8.65
CA ASP A 586 -16.93 -12.08 -8.77
C ASP A 586 -17.94 -12.57 -9.81
N PHE A 587 -17.86 -12.03 -11.02
CA PHE A 587 -18.74 -12.40 -12.13
C PHE A 587 -18.38 -13.77 -12.71
N ASP A 588 -19.39 -14.48 -13.19
CA ASP A 588 -19.27 -15.78 -13.86
C ASP A 588 -18.58 -15.71 -15.22
N ASP A 589 -18.57 -14.55 -15.87
CA ASP A 589 -17.78 -14.23 -17.05
C ASP A 589 -17.12 -12.85 -16.85
N ASP A 590 -15.89 -12.66 -17.30
CA ASP A 590 -15.07 -11.49 -17.00
C ASP A 590 -15.55 -10.23 -17.71
N PRO A 591 -16.16 -9.25 -16.99
CA PRO A 591 -16.63 -8.03 -17.62
C PRO A 591 -15.51 -7.16 -18.17
N THR A 592 -14.28 -7.25 -17.62
CA THR A 592 -13.15 -6.46 -18.10
C THR A 592 -12.75 -6.83 -19.53
N MET A 593 -13.01 -8.06 -19.93
CA MET A 593 -12.70 -8.58 -21.27
C MET A 593 -13.88 -8.47 -22.24
N ASN A 594 -15.11 -8.49 -21.73
CA ASN A 594 -16.33 -8.67 -22.54
C ASN A 594 -17.19 -7.39 -22.69
N VAL A 595 -16.85 -6.29 -22.01
CA VAL A 595 -17.48 -4.97 -22.15
C VAL A 595 -16.47 -3.98 -22.70
N ASN A 596 -16.84 -3.10 -23.63
CA ASN A 596 -15.97 -2.04 -24.16
C ASN A 596 -16.23 -0.70 -23.47
N SER A 597 -15.22 0.16 -23.43
CA SER A 597 -15.45 1.56 -23.07
C SER A 597 -16.40 2.22 -24.08
N GLY A 598 -17.39 2.96 -23.56
CA GLY A 598 -18.44 3.57 -24.34
C GLY A 598 -19.71 2.73 -24.49
N ASP A 599 -19.68 1.43 -24.27
CA ASP A 599 -20.89 0.59 -24.24
C ASP A 599 -21.90 1.13 -23.22
N GLU A 600 -23.17 1.12 -23.57
CA GLU A 600 -24.24 1.40 -22.62
C GLU A 600 -24.56 0.11 -21.86
N VAL A 601 -24.40 0.16 -20.54
CA VAL A 601 -24.60 -1.02 -19.68
C VAL A 601 -25.67 -0.77 -18.63
N GLU A 602 -26.35 -1.84 -18.25
CA GLU A 602 -27.23 -1.90 -17.09
C GLU A 602 -26.64 -2.87 -16.08
N ILE A 603 -26.52 -2.42 -14.83
CA ILE A 603 -26.14 -3.26 -13.72
C ILE A 603 -27.15 -3.11 -12.59
N CYS A 604 -27.61 -4.22 -12.01
CA CYS A 604 -28.53 -4.20 -10.88
C CYS A 604 -28.17 -5.25 -9.84
N LEU A 605 -28.44 -4.92 -8.58
CA LEU A 605 -28.37 -5.81 -7.42
C LEU A 605 -29.79 -6.15 -6.97
N GLU A 606 -30.12 -7.44 -6.99
CA GLU A 606 -31.39 -7.98 -6.48
C GLU A 606 -31.10 -9.23 -5.64
N GLU A 607 -31.61 -9.30 -4.44
CA GLU A 607 -31.43 -10.45 -3.50
C GLU A 607 -29.94 -10.87 -3.30
N GLY A 608 -28.99 -9.91 -3.30
CA GLY A 608 -27.55 -10.15 -3.13
C GLY A 608 -26.82 -10.62 -4.38
N VAL A 609 -27.53 -10.76 -5.50
CA VAL A 609 -26.99 -11.15 -6.81
C VAL A 609 -26.95 -9.92 -7.72
N THR A 610 -25.82 -9.66 -8.35
CA THR A 610 -25.72 -8.63 -9.38
C THR A 610 -25.86 -9.23 -10.77
N THR A 611 -26.52 -8.50 -11.66
CA THR A 611 -26.55 -8.79 -13.10
C THR A 611 -25.99 -7.61 -13.86
N LEU A 612 -25.09 -7.86 -14.79
CA LEU A 612 -24.56 -6.86 -15.73
C LEU A 612 -24.97 -7.24 -17.15
N LYS A 613 -25.49 -6.28 -17.91
CA LYS A 613 -25.88 -6.46 -19.32
C LYS A 613 -25.39 -5.31 -20.16
N VAL A 614 -24.90 -5.61 -21.35
CA VAL A 614 -24.67 -4.60 -22.40
C VAL A 614 -26.01 -4.37 -23.11
N LEU A 615 -26.48 -3.13 -23.06
CA LEU A 615 -27.73 -2.71 -23.73
C LEU A 615 -27.46 -2.29 -25.17
N ASN A 616 -26.39 -1.52 -25.37
CA ASN A 616 -25.97 -1.02 -26.69
C ASN A 616 -24.44 -1.03 -26.75
N ARG A 617 -23.89 -1.51 -27.85
CA ARG A 617 -22.43 -1.41 -28.13
C ARG A 617 -22.09 0.00 -28.64
N ALA A 618 -20.85 0.46 -28.28
CA ALA A 618 -20.33 1.76 -28.71
C ALA A 618 -19.90 1.78 -30.17
#